data_5693e5c9aea526be2d0927c9a1886e83
#
_entry.id   5693e5c9aea526be2d0927c9a1886e83
#
_cell.length_a   1.000
_cell.length_b   1.000
_cell.length_c   1.000
_cell.angle_alpha   90.00
_cell.angle_beta   90.00
_cell.angle_gamma   90.00
#
_symmetry.space_group_name_H-M   'P 1'
#
loop_
_entity.id
_entity.type
_entity.pdbx_description
1 polymer ?
#
loop_
_entity_poly.entity_id
_entity_poly.type
_entity_poly.pdbx_seq_one_letter_code
_entity_poly.pdbx_strand_id
1 'polypeptide(L)'
;MTTKSRCICSGFLCSIGNIVNGEEKERSMKYRMKHAPMGWNSYDYYDTTVTEREVRANADYMVAHLKPYGWEYIVVDIQWYAKNTGSQREKYQYIPFGEVSMDEYGRLLPCTDRFPSAKDGVGFRALADYVHGLGLKFGIHIMRGIPREAAHRHLPILGSDALASDIADPSSICKWNPDMYGIRMGEPGAQEYYDSIVALYAQWGVDFIKCDDICNTNLYVEHPYSAAHEIEMLQHAIEKCGRDIVLSLSPGPALIEKAWHYETYANMWRITDDFWDTWELLYDMFRRCELWQNHVGCGSFPDCDMPVSYTHLRAHE
;
A
#
# COMPACT_ATOMS: atom_id res chain seq x y z
N MET A 1 21.15 40.97 0.79
CA MET A 1 19.77 41.07 0.27
C MET A 1 19.19 39.70 0.19
N THR A 2 18.39 39.36 1.19
CA THR A 2 17.81 38.04 1.41
C THR A 2 16.40 38.02 0.82
N THR A 3 16.21 37.33 -0.29
CA THR A 3 14.89 37.09 -0.85
C THR A 3 14.26 35.86 -0.18
N LYS A 4 13.35 36.10 0.75
CA LYS A 4 12.45 35.10 1.30
C LYS A 4 11.40 34.76 0.25
N SER A 5 11.47 33.57 -0.36
CA SER A 5 10.34 33.00 -1.11
C SER A 5 9.27 32.60 -0.11
N ARG A 6 8.22 33.38 -0.04
CA ARG A 6 6.97 33.05 0.66
C ARG A 6 6.18 32.08 -0.22
N CYS A 7 6.04 30.86 0.21
CA CYS A 7 5.01 29.97 -0.29
C CYS A 7 3.66 30.49 0.22
N ILE A 8 2.94 31.19 -0.61
CA ILE A 8 1.57 31.66 -0.34
C ILE A 8 0.65 30.49 -0.68
N CYS A 9 0.32 29.66 0.31
CA CYS A 9 -0.88 28.85 0.23
C CYS A 9 -2.07 29.79 0.39
N SER A 10 -2.55 30.34 -0.72
CA SER A 10 -3.80 31.10 -0.76
C SER A 10 -4.96 30.14 -0.48
N GLY A 11 -5.44 30.18 0.76
CA GLY A 11 -6.72 29.61 1.16
C GLY A 11 -7.88 30.43 0.62
N PHE A 12 -8.07 30.43 -0.70
CA PHE A 12 -9.25 30.98 -1.35
C PHE A 12 -9.24 30.47 -2.79
N LEU A 13 -9.90 29.37 -3.05
CA LEU A 13 -10.45 28.93 -4.33
C LEU A 13 -10.67 27.39 -4.31
N CYS A 14 -11.47 26.94 -3.38
CA CYS A 14 -12.06 25.61 -3.48
C CYS A 14 -13.55 25.69 -3.13
N SER A 15 -14.25 26.67 -3.75
CA SER A 15 -15.69 26.84 -3.65
C SER A 15 -16.22 27.40 -4.95
N ILE A 16 -16.13 26.63 -6.02
CA ILE A 16 -17.04 26.72 -7.17
C ILE A 16 -17.19 25.28 -7.65
N GLY A 17 -18.06 24.55 -7.05
CA GLY A 17 -18.50 23.24 -7.47
C GLY A 17 -20.02 23.28 -7.59
N ASN A 18 -20.48 22.93 -8.74
CA ASN A 18 -21.85 22.92 -9.22
C ASN A 18 -22.85 22.45 -8.17
N ILE A 19 -23.74 23.35 -7.77
CA ILE A 19 -25.02 23.02 -7.11
C ILE A 19 -25.91 22.44 -8.21
N VAL A 20 -26.00 21.12 -8.26
CA VAL A 20 -27.08 20.41 -8.95
C VAL A 20 -27.56 19.30 -8.03
N ASN A 21 -28.78 19.52 -7.52
CA ASN A 21 -29.57 18.58 -6.74
C ASN A 21 -29.03 18.13 -5.36
N GLY A 22 -29.28 18.90 -4.33
CA GLY A 22 -29.74 18.54 -2.98
C GLY A 22 -29.11 17.40 -2.16
N GLU A 23 -28.02 16.81 -2.59
CA GLU A 23 -27.15 15.93 -1.82
C GLU A 23 -25.72 16.46 -1.95
N GLU A 24 -25.24 17.13 -0.89
CA GLU A 24 -23.79 17.31 -0.72
C GLU A 24 -23.20 15.89 -0.60
N LYS A 25 -22.65 15.39 -1.69
CA LYS A 25 -21.75 14.23 -1.64
C LYS A 25 -20.60 14.66 -0.74
N GLU A 26 -20.57 14.16 0.50
CA GLU A 26 -19.44 14.34 1.41
C GLU A 26 -18.17 14.06 0.62
N ARG A 27 -17.34 15.07 0.49
CA ARG A 27 -16.11 14.97 -0.30
C ARG A 27 -15.14 14.12 0.51
N SER A 28 -14.80 12.93 0.01
CA SER A 28 -13.80 12.05 0.60
C SER A 28 -12.64 12.85 1.19
N MET A 29 -12.40 12.69 2.48
CA MET A 29 -11.36 13.42 3.21
C MET A 29 -10.14 12.53 3.41
N LYS A 30 -9.43 12.18 2.32
CA LYS A 30 -8.18 11.45 2.46
C LYS A 30 -7.16 12.22 3.31
N TYR A 31 -6.29 11.49 4.01
CA TYR A 31 -5.21 12.07 4.78
C TYR A 31 -4.31 12.98 3.92
N ARG A 32 -4.19 14.24 4.29
CA ARG A 32 -3.44 15.26 3.54
C ARG A 32 -2.08 15.50 4.17
N MET A 33 -1.10 14.69 3.78
CA MET A 33 0.29 14.88 4.16
C MET A 33 0.90 16.06 3.40
N LYS A 34 1.77 16.80 4.07
CA LYS A 34 2.45 17.97 3.48
C LYS A 34 3.65 17.60 2.61
N HIS A 35 4.27 16.47 2.90
CA HIS A 35 5.48 15.99 2.24
C HIS A 35 5.27 14.54 1.81
N ALA A 36 5.96 14.16 0.72
CA ALA A 36 6.00 12.76 0.31
C ALA A 36 6.56 11.90 1.46
N PRO A 37 5.99 10.71 1.70
CA PRO A 37 6.54 9.78 2.69
C PRO A 37 7.93 9.36 2.28
N MET A 38 8.86 9.36 3.23
CA MET A 38 10.18 8.78 3.08
C MET A 38 10.35 7.68 4.11
N GLY A 39 10.87 6.54 3.68
CA GLY A 39 10.97 5.38 4.56
C GLY A 39 11.78 4.25 3.98
N TRP A 40 11.83 3.17 4.73
CA TRP A 40 12.41 1.91 4.36
C TRP A 40 11.30 0.89 4.12
N ASN A 41 11.45 0.12 3.05
CA ASN A 41 10.62 -1.02 2.74
C ASN A 41 11.48 -2.29 2.74
N SER A 42 10.95 -3.40 3.23
CA SER A 42 11.73 -4.61 3.42
C SER A 42 12.02 -5.38 2.13
N TYR A 43 11.32 -5.10 1.03
CA TYR A 43 11.33 -5.97 -0.15
C TYR A 43 12.71 -6.09 -0.81
N ASP A 44 13.34 -4.99 -1.16
CA ASP A 44 14.55 -4.99 -1.99
C ASP A 44 15.74 -5.77 -1.42
N TYR A 45 15.80 -5.90 -0.10
CA TYR A 45 16.88 -6.65 0.54
C TYR A 45 16.44 -8.00 1.11
N TYR A 46 15.25 -8.05 1.74
CA TYR A 46 14.78 -9.26 2.44
C TYR A 46 13.75 -10.04 1.64
N ASP A 47 13.22 -9.45 0.56
CA ASP A 47 12.22 -10.13 -0.24
C ASP A 47 10.97 -10.48 0.60
N THR A 48 10.49 -11.72 0.54
CA THR A 48 9.39 -12.22 1.36
C THR A 48 9.84 -12.77 2.72
N THR A 49 11.15 -12.73 3.03
CA THR A 49 11.75 -13.46 4.16
C THR A 49 11.99 -12.63 5.41
N VAL A 50 11.70 -11.33 5.38
CA VAL A 50 11.95 -10.42 6.51
C VAL A 50 11.35 -10.94 7.82
N THR A 51 12.09 -10.79 8.90
CA THR A 51 11.72 -11.17 10.25
C THR A 51 11.51 -9.95 11.14
N GLU A 52 10.78 -10.11 12.24
CA GLU A 52 10.58 -9.05 13.24
C GLU A 52 11.91 -8.46 13.73
N ARG A 53 12.93 -9.31 13.96
CA ARG A 53 14.26 -8.87 14.41
C ARG A 53 14.91 -7.92 13.40
N GLU A 54 14.78 -8.21 12.12
CA GLU A 54 15.34 -7.40 11.03
C GLU A 54 14.59 -6.09 10.87
N VAL A 55 13.25 -6.11 10.99
CA VAL A 55 12.45 -4.88 10.98
C VAL A 55 12.86 -3.95 12.12
N ARG A 56 13.02 -4.47 13.35
CA ARG A 56 13.49 -3.70 14.50
C ARG A 56 14.88 -3.12 14.29
N ALA A 57 15.83 -3.90 13.77
CA ALA A 57 17.19 -3.45 13.50
C ALA A 57 17.23 -2.32 12.45
N ASN A 58 16.40 -2.39 11.40
CA ASN A 58 16.31 -1.33 10.40
C ASN A 58 15.62 -0.07 10.97
N ALA A 59 14.64 -0.22 11.87
CA ALA A 59 14.03 0.90 12.56
C ALA A 59 15.06 1.63 13.47
N ASP A 60 15.86 0.89 14.23
CA ASP A 60 16.93 1.45 15.07
C ASP A 60 17.97 2.20 14.22
N TYR A 61 18.38 1.61 13.09
CA TYR A 61 19.31 2.26 12.16
C TYR A 61 18.71 3.56 11.58
N MET A 62 17.45 3.54 11.19
CA MET A 62 16.75 4.70 10.65
C MET A 62 16.73 5.85 11.67
N VAL A 63 16.42 5.56 12.93
CA VAL A 63 16.44 6.59 13.99
C VAL A 63 17.83 7.19 14.15
N ALA A 64 18.85 6.35 14.17
CA ALA A 64 20.22 6.80 14.41
C ALA A 64 20.80 7.63 13.26
N HIS A 65 20.39 7.37 12.01
CA HIS A 65 21.10 7.88 10.84
C HIS A 65 20.23 8.67 9.85
N LEU A 66 18.93 8.38 9.74
CA LEU A 66 18.09 8.89 8.64
C LEU A 66 16.94 9.77 9.11
N LYS A 67 16.40 9.54 10.30
CA LYS A 67 15.27 10.31 10.84
C LYS A 67 15.50 11.83 10.87
N PRO A 68 16.69 12.36 11.19
CA PRO A 68 16.94 13.80 11.15
C PRO A 68 16.75 14.43 9.76
N TYR A 69 16.73 13.61 8.71
CA TYR A 69 16.55 14.02 7.32
C TYR A 69 15.13 13.77 6.79
N GLY A 70 14.19 13.40 7.67
CA GLY A 70 12.79 13.22 7.31
C GLY A 70 12.37 11.78 6.97
N TRP A 71 13.24 10.79 7.16
CA TRP A 71 12.91 9.37 6.99
C TRP A 71 12.16 8.88 8.23
N GLU A 72 10.91 8.44 8.03
CA GLU A 72 10.04 8.14 9.16
C GLU A 72 9.17 6.87 9.03
N TYR A 73 9.11 6.25 7.85
CA TYR A 73 8.28 5.08 7.64
C TYR A 73 9.09 3.79 7.61
N ILE A 74 8.62 2.77 8.33
CA ILE A 74 9.14 1.40 8.31
C ILE A 74 8.03 0.51 7.77
N VAL A 75 8.22 -0.08 6.58
CA VAL A 75 7.20 -0.87 5.88
C VAL A 75 7.62 -2.33 5.76
N VAL A 76 6.78 -3.23 6.25
CA VAL A 76 6.90 -4.68 6.05
C VAL A 76 6.21 -5.05 4.76
N ASP A 77 6.96 -5.53 3.79
CA ASP A 77 6.47 -5.84 2.45
C ASP A 77 5.86 -7.25 2.34
N ILE A 78 5.59 -7.68 1.14
CA ILE A 78 4.76 -8.81 0.72
C ILE A 78 4.97 -10.10 1.49
N GLN A 79 3.90 -10.88 1.58
CA GLN A 79 3.83 -12.22 2.17
C GLN A 79 4.23 -12.34 3.66
N TRP A 80 4.12 -11.25 4.44
CA TRP A 80 4.30 -11.30 5.90
C TRP A 80 3.37 -12.31 6.59
N TYR A 81 2.29 -12.70 5.94
CA TYR A 81 1.29 -13.69 6.37
C TYR A 81 1.63 -15.12 5.98
N ALA A 82 2.52 -15.33 5.01
CA ALA A 82 2.79 -16.65 4.48
C ALA A 82 3.74 -17.45 5.36
N LYS A 83 3.47 -18.76 5.52
CA LYS A 83 4.36 -19.71 6.13
C LYS A 83 5.37 -20.21 5.10
N ASN A 84 6.56 -20.59 5.57
CA ASN A 84 7.61 -21.20 4.74
C ASN A 84 8.02 -20.37 3.52
N THR A 85 8.03 -19.05 3.64
CA THR A 85 8.56 -18.18 2.60
C THR A 85 10.03 -18.53 2.30
N GLY A 86 10.33 -18.76 1.03
CA GLY A 86 11.66 -19.10 0.60
C GLY A 86 12.63 -17.92 0.62
N SER A 87 13.94 -18.22 0.69
CA SER A 87 15.03 -17.25 0.64
C SER A 87 15.80 -17.32 -0.69
N GLN A 88 15.16 -17.70 -1.78
CA GLN A 88 15.84 -17.90 -3.06
C GLN A 88 15.85 -16.59 -3.88
N ARG A 89 16.85 -15.74 -3.65
CA ARG A 89 17.01 -14.46 -4.33
C ARG A 89 17.24 -14.54 -5.85
N GLU A 90 17.53 -15.72 -6.38
CA GLU A 90 17.75 -15.94 -7.82
C GLU A 90 16.51 -16.42 -8.58
N LYS A 91 15.39 -16.58 -7.88
CA LYS A 91 14.12 -17.07 -8.45
C LYS A 91 12.95 -16.33 -7.83
N TYR A 92 11.78 -16.43 -8.46
CA TYR A 92 10.55 -15.93 -7.90
C TYR A 92 10.36 -16.42 -6.46
N GLN A 93 10.22 -15.48 -5.56
CA GLN A 93 10.17 -15.71 -4.12
C GLN A 93 8.75 -16.04 -3.64
N TYR A 94 7.75 -15.73 -4.44
CA TYR A 94 6.36 -15.99 -4.12
C TYR A 94 6.07 -17.48 -4.19
N ILE A 95 5.48 -18.00 -3.13
CA ILE A 95 5.02 -19.38 -3.09
C ILE A 95 3.53 -19.35 -3.47
N PRO A 96 3.19 -19.63 -4.72
CA PRO A 96 1.79 -19.67 -5.14
C PRO A 96 1.04 -20.72 -4.33
N PHE A 97 -0.12 -20.35 -3.80
CA PHE A 97 -0.94 -21.25 -2.99
C PHE A 97 -0.25 -21.76 -1.72
N GLY A 98 0.73 -21.01 -1.20
CA GLY A 98 1.36 -21.30 0.07
C GLY A 98 0.36 -21.22 1.22
N GLU A 99 0.67 -21.91 2.30
CA GLU A 99 -0.12 -21.81 3.52
C GLU A 99 -0.03 -20.39 4.09
N VAL A 100 -1.18 -19.78 4.33
CA VAL A 100 -1.30 -18.43 4.87
C VAL A 100 -1.86 -18.44 6.29
N SER A 101 -1.42 -17.48 7.10
CA SER A 101 -2.02 -17.21 8.40
C SER A 101 -3.20 -16.27 8.20
N MET A 102 -4.40 -16.68 8.62
CA MET A 102 -5.60 -15.85 8.59
C MET A 102 -6.56 -16.21 9.73
N ASP A 103 -7.47 -15.31 10.03
CA ASP A 103 -8.52 -15.54 11.01
C ASP A 103 -9.78 -16.18 10.39
N GLU A 104 -10.81 -16.34 11.21
CA GLU A 104 -12.09 -16.94 10.83
C GLU A 104 -12.90 -16.14 9.80
N TYR A 105 -12.53 -14.87 9.55
CA TYR A 105 -13.15 -13.97 8.57
C TYR A 105 -12.31 -13.83 7.30
N GLY A 106 -11.26 -14.65 7.14
CA GLY A 106 -10.36 -14.57 5.98
C GLY A 106 -9.43 -13.37 5.97
N ARG A 107 -9.24 -12.68 7.12
CA ARG A 107 -8.30 -11.56 7.22
C ARG A 107 -6.91 -12.09 7.54
N LEU A 108 -5.93 -11.66 6.78
CA LEU A 108 -4.54 -12.13 6.92
C LEU A 108 -3.93 -11.70 8.25
N LEU A 109 -3.19 -12.61 8.87
CA LEU A 109 -2.46 -12.41 10.13
C LEU A 109 -0.96 -12.61 9.93
N PRO A 110 -0.10 -11.90 10.68
CA PRO A 110 1.34 -12.11 10.58
C PRO A 110 1.76 -13.52 10.94
N CYS A 111 2.65 -14.12 10.14
CA CYS A 111 3.23 -15.43 10.44
C CYS A 111 4.08 -15.36 11.71
N THR A 112 3.66 -16.05 12.77
CA THR A 112 4.29 -15.97 14.09
C THR A 112 5.70 -16.56 14.16
N ASP A 113 6.10 -17.37 13.17
CA ASP A 113 7.46 -17.89 13.08
C ASP A 113 8.46 -16.77 12.73
N ARG A 114 8.02 -15.80 11.92
CA ARG A 114 8.83 -14.63 11.54
C ARG A 114 8.56 -13.42 12.41
N PHE A 115 7.33 -13.29 12.89
CA PHE A 115 6.87 -12.17 13.74
C PHE A 115 6.36 -12.71 15.08
N PRO A 116 7.26 -13.17 15.98
CA PRO A 116 6.86 -13.86 17.19
C PRO A 116 6.05 -13.00 18.17
N SER A 117 6.12 -11.68 18.09
CA SER A 117 5.29 -10.80 18.91
C SER A 117 3.83 -10.71 18.44
N ALA A 118 3.50 -11.27 17.27
CA ALA A 118 2.14 -11.30 16.74
C ALA A 118 1.28 -12.45 17.30
N LYS A 119 1.79 -13.23 18.25
CA LYS A 119 1.07 -14.34 18.89
C LYS A 119 -0.21 -13.86 19.56
N ASP A 120 -1.11 -14.79 19.82
CA ASP A 120 -2.35 -14.58 20.58
C ASP A 120 -3.32 -13.56 19.91
N GLY A 121 -3.24 -13.44 18.58
CA GLY A 121 -4.14 -12.61 17.79
C GLY A 121 -3.88 -11.10 17.83
N VAL A 122 -2.78 -10.67 18.46
CA VAL A 122 -2.46 -9.22 18.57
C VAL A 122 -1.94 -8.61 17.27
N GLY A 123 -1.64 -9.44 16.27
CA GLY A 123 -1.14 -9.00 14.98
C GLY A 123 0.17 -8.20 15.10
N PHE A 124 0.33 -7.17 14.28
CA PHE A 124 1.52 -6.32 14.33
C PHE A 124 1.56 -5.30 15.47
N ARG A 125 0.60 -5.30 16.41
CA ARG A 125 0.50 -4.27 17.45
C ARG A 125 1.81 -4.05 18.19
N ALA A 126 2.44 -5.11 18.69
CA ALA A 126 3.67 -4.98 19.48
C ALA A 126 4.86 -4.46 18.65
N LEU A 127 4.93 -4.81 17.36
CA LEU A 127 5.96 -4.29 16.44
C LEU A 127 5.69 -2.82 16.10
N ALA A 128 4.44 -2.47 15.82
CA ALA A 128 4.05 -1.08 15.55
C ALA A 128 4.28 -0.18 16.77
N ASP A 129 3.93 -0.63 17.98
CA ASP A 129 4.19 0.11 19.23
C ASP A 129 5.71 0.35 19.44
N TYR A 130 6.55 -0.65 19.08
CA TYR A 130 8.01 -0.46 19.12
C TYR A 130 8.47 0.63 18.13
N VAL A 131 8.02 0.57 16.89
CA VAL A 131 8.35 1.55 15.83
C VAL A 131 7.86 2.95 16.23
N HIS A 132 6.64 3.07 16.77
CA HIS A 132 6.10 4.32 17.30
C HIS A 132 6.90 4.85 18.50
N GLY A 133 7.35 3.96 19.38
CA GLY A 133 8.22 4.32 20.53
C GLY A 133 9.54 4.98 20.11
N LEU A 134 10.01 4.68 18.90
CA LEU A 134 11.15 5.33 18.26
C LEU A 134 10.79 6.67 17.58
N GLY A 135 9.50 7.04 17.57
CA GLY A 135 8.96 8.20 16.87
C GLY A 135 8.98 8.04 15.35
N LEU A 136 8.87 6.80 14.88
CA LEU A 136 8.68 6.42 13.46
C LEU A 136 7.24 6.01 13.22
N LYS A 137 6.89 5.74 11.98
CA LYS A 137 5.58 5.27 11.53
C LYS A 137 5.69 3.85 10.97
N PHE A 138 4.67 3.02 11.22
CA PHE A 138 4.65 1.64 10.81
C PHE A 138 3.74 1.41 9.60
N GLY A 139 4.22 0.68 8.61
CA GLY A 139 3.47 0.33 7.41
C GLY A 139 3.51 -1.15 7.06
N ILE A 140 2.56 -1.56 6.25
CA ILE A 140 2.47 -2.91 5.70
C ILE A 140 2.16 -2.88 4.21
N HIS A 141 2.54 -3.95 3.54
CA HIS A 141 2.08 -4.28 2.19
C HIS A 141 0.82 -5.14 2.26
N ILE A 142 -0.09 -4.96 1.31
CA ILE A 142 -1.20 -5.87 1.06
C ILE A 142 -1.34 -6.10 -0.45
N MET A 143 -1.87 -7.26 -0.83
CA MET A 143 -2.45 -7.44 -2.16
C MET A 143 -3.89 -6.93 -2.13
N ARG A 144 -4.40 -6.41 -3.27
CA ARG A 144 -5.85 -6.17 -3.39
C ARG A 144 -6.64 -7.47 -3.29
N GLY A 145 -7.91 -7.34 -2.95
CA GLY A 145 -8.84 -8.45 -2.98
C GLY A 145 -8.91 -9.27 -1.70
N ILE A 146 -9.38 -10.51 -1.83
CA ILE A 146 -9.63 -11.45 -0.75
C ILE A 146 -8.83 -12.74 -0.94
N PRO A 147 -8.27 -13.36 0.13
CA PRO A 147 -7.54 -14.62 0.01
C PRO A 147 -8.37 -15.71 -0.69
N ARG A 148 -7.78 -16.34 -1.69
CA ARG A 148 -8.44 -17.44 -2.40
C ARG A 148 -8.82 -18.58 -1.47
N GLU A 149 -8.01 -18.85 -0.46
CA GLU A 149 -8.31 -19.82 0.57
C GLU A 149 -9.59 -19.46 1.35
N ALA A 150 -9.78 -18.16 1.68
CA ALA A 150 -10.99 -17.71 2.35
C ALA A 150 -12.24 -17.95 1.50
N ALA A 151 -12.16 -17.63 0.19
CA ALA A 151 -13.25 -17.87 -0.76
C ALA A 151 -13.55 -19.37 -0.92
N HIS A 152 -12.52 -20.23 -1.04
CA HIS A 152 -12.68 -21.67 -1.17
C HIS A 152 -13.26 -22.33 0.10
N ARG A 153 -12.98 -21.76 1.26
CA ARG A 153 -13.50 -22.22 2.55
C ARG A 153 -14.86 -21.61 2.89
N HIS A 154 -15.40 -20.75 2.05
CA HIS A 154 -16.66 -20.02 2.28
C HIS A 154 -16.70 -19.33 3.64
N LEU A 155 -15.58 -18.66 4.03
CA LEU A 155 -15.51 -17.99 5.31
C LEU A 155 -16.50 -16.80 5.36
N PRO A 156 -17.09 -16.50 6.53
CA PRO A 156 -18.01 -15.39 6.68
C PRO A 156 -17.28 -14.04 6.53
N ILE A 157 -17.98 -13.04 6.07
CA ILE A 157 -17.49 -11.66 6.05
C ILE A 157 -17.94 -10.95 7.33
N LEU A 158 -16.98 -10.41 8.07
CA LEU A 158 -17.28 -9.69 9.31
C LEU A 158 -18.13 -8.44 9.02
N GLY A 159 -19.30 -8.37 9.65
CA GLY A 159 -20.23 -7.25 9.49
C GLY A 159 -21.24 -7.42 8.33
N SER A 160 -21.29 -8.60 7.72
CA SER A 160 -22.25 -8.93 6.65
C SER A 160 -22.73 -10.38 6.80
N ASP A 161 -23.87 -10.70 6.18
CA ASP A 161 -24.34 -12.08 6.02
C ASP A 161 -23.70 -12.80 4.82
N ALA A 162 -22.86 -12.12 4.04
CA ALA A 162 -22.19 -12.67 2.87
C ALA A 162 -21.01 -13.56 3.26
N LEU A 163 -20.65 -14.45 2.33
CA LEU A 163 -19.47 -15.30 2.42
C LEU A 163 -18.35 -14.75 1.52
N ALA A 164 -17.12 -15.12 1.81
CA ALA A 164 -15.94 -14.76 1.01
C ALA A 164 -16.07 -15.20 -0.48
N SER A 165 -16.77 -16.32 -0.74
CA SER A 165 -17.07 -16.81 -2.09
C SER A 165 -18.05 -15.92 -2.85
N ASP A 166 -18.93 -15.21 -2.17
CA ASP A 166 -19.95 -14.37 -2.81
C ASP A 166 -19.34 -13.10 -3.39
N ILE A 167 -18.37 -12.53 -2.69
CA ILE A 167 -17.69 -11.29 -3.08
C ILE A 167 -16.44 -11.51 -3.94
N ALA A 168 -15.87 -12.71 -3.95
CA ALA A 168 -14.66 -13.03 -4.73
C ALA A 168 -14.95 -13.07 -6.22
N ASP A 169 -14.02 -12.50 -7.03
CA ASP A 169 -14.01 -12.62 -8.48
C ASP A 169 -12.90 -13.59 -8.93
N PRO A 170 -13.21 -14.87 -9.22
CA PRO A 170 -12.23 -15.84 -9.67
C PRO A 170 -11.60 -15.53 -11.04
N SER A 171 -12.17 -14.60 -11.81
CA SER A 171 -11.59 -14.15 -13.07
C SER A 171 -10.51 -13.08 -12.87
N SER A 172 -10.47 -12.44 -11.68
CA SER A 172 -9.55 -11.37 -11.33
C SER A 172 -8.46 -11.88 -10.39
N ILE A 173 -7.33 -12.31 -10.95
CA ILE A 173 -6.21 -12.91 -10.23
C ILE A 173 -4.93 -12.22 -10.66
N CYS A 174 -4.08 -11.84 -9.70
CA CYS A 174 -2.75 -11.34 -9.99
C CYS A 174 -1.90 -12.45 -10.65
N LYS A 175 -1.23 -12.12 -11.78
CA LYS A 175 -0.45 -13.11 -12.54
C LYS A 175 0.85 -13.51 -11.85
N TRP A 176 1.46 -12.60 -11.13
CA TRP A 176 2.75 -12.82 -10.47
C TRP A 176 2.61 -13.28 -9.02
N ASN A 177 1.50 -12.98 -8.35
CA ASN A 177 1.17 -13.48 -7.02
C ASN A 177 -0.31 -13.88 -6.94
N PRO A 178 -0.67 -15.13 -7.21
CA PRO A 178 -2.07 -15.55 -7.32
C PRO A 178 -2.72 -15.90 -5.98
N ASP A 179 -2.28 -15.31 -4.86
CA ASP A 179 -2.81 -15.62 -3.52
C ASP A 179 -4.23 -15.08 -3.30
N MET A 180 -4.63 -14.07 -4.08
CA MET A 180 -5.89 -13.34 -3.90
C MET A 180 -6.80 -13.46 -5.12
N TYR A 181 -8.10 -13.38 -4.90
CA TYR A 181 -9.10 -13.00 -5.89
C TYR A 181 -9.40 -11.50 -5.75
N GLY A 182 -9.65 -10.80 -6.84
CA GLY A 182 -10.27 -9.48 -6.81
C GLY A 182 -11.67 -9.54 -6.19
N ILE A 183 -12.21 -8.40 -5.82
CA ILE A 183 -13.54 -8.29 -5.24
C ILE A 183 -14.52 -7.77 -6.29
N ARG A 184 -15.70 -8.41 -6.38
CA ARG A 184 -16.78 -7.98 -7.27
C ARG A 184 -17.36 -6.67 -6.81
N MET A 185 -17.53 -5.75 -7.74
CA MET A 185 -18.13 -4.46 -7.48
C MET A 185 -19.62 -4.60 -7.12
N GLY A 186 -20.03 -3.95 -6.02
CA GLY A 186 -21.45 -3.83 -5.64
C GLY A 186 -22.06 -5.05 -4.98
N GLU A 187 -21.31 -6.14 -4.78
CA GLU A 187 -21.79 -7.28 -4.00
C GLU A 187 -21.93 -6.97 -2.52
N PRO A 188 -23.00 -7.39 -1.87
CA PRO A 188 -23.11 -7.31 -0.41
C PRO A 188 -21.93 -7.99 0.28
N GLY A 189 -21.32 -7.33 1.26
CA GLY A 189 -20.13 -7.82 1.95
C GLY A 189 -18.79 -7.33 1.37
N ALA A 190 -18.78 -6.79 0.14
CA ALA A 190 -17.55 -6.32 -0.51
C ALA A 190 -16.91 -5.14 0.25
N GLN A 191 -17.66 -4.12 0.55
CA GLN A 191 -17.17 -2.98 1.34
C GLN A 191 -16.89 -3.38 2.78
N GLU A 192 -17.76 -4.19 3.38
CA GLU A 192 -17.59 -4.69 4.75
C GLU A 192 -16.30 -5.48 4.93
N TYR A 193 -15.87 -6.23 3.91
CA TYR A 193 -14.58 -6.91 3.95
C TYR A 193 -13.43 -5.91 4.04
N TYR A 194 -13.37 -4.89 3.16
CA TYR A 194 -12.33 -3.85 3.22
C TYR A 194 -12.39 -3.06 4.52
N ASP A 195 -13.58 -2.72 5.00
CA ASP A 195 -13.78 -2.07 6.30
C ASP A 195 -13.17 -2.90 7.43
N SER A 196 -13.40 -4.20 7.40
CA SER A 196 -12.94 -5.11 8.44
C SER A 196 -11.41 -5.27 8.47
N ILE A 197 -10.76 -5.38 7.30
CA ILE A 197 -9.30 -5.50 7.26
C ILE A 197 -8.61 -4.18 7.61
N VAL A 198 -9.11 -3.04 7.15
CA VAL A 198 -8.54 -1.74 7.48
C VAL A 198 -8.75 -1.41 8.97
N ALA A 199 -9.91 -1.74 9.55
CA ALA A 199 -10.13 -1.62 10.99
C ALA A 199 -9.15 -2.48 11.80
N LEU A 200 -8.85 -3.69 11.34
CA LEU A 200 -7.83 -4.57 11.96
C LEU A 200 -6.43 -3.94 11.88
N TYR A 201 -6.05 -3.40 10.72
CA TYR A 201 -4.75 -2.73 10.55
C TYR A 201 -4.64 -1.45 11.40
N ALA A 202 -5.73 -0.69 11.51
CA ALA A 202 -5.79 0.46 12.40
C ALA A 202 -5.60 0.06 13.88
N GLN A 203 -6.19 -1.06 14.31
CA GLN A 203 -5.97 -1.62 15.65
C GLN A 203 -4.52 -2.06 15.88
N TRP A 204 -3.82 -2.53 14.86
CA TRP A 204 -2.39 -2.84 14.94
C TRP A 204 -1.50 -1.60 14.97
N GLY A 205 -2.03 -0.43 14.66
CA GLY A 205 -1.27 0.81 14.61
C GLY A 205 -0.61 1.08 13.26
N VAL A 206 -1.15 0.56 12.18
CA VAL A 206 -0.63 0.80 10.82
C VAL A 206 -0.90 2.25 10.41
N ASP A 207 0.14 2.91 9.86
CA ASP A 207 0.12 4.30 9.36
C ASP A 207 0.28 4.37 7.83
N PHE A 208 0.64 3.27 7.19
CA PHE A 208 0.93 3.21 5.75
C PHE A 208 0.53 1.84 5.20
N ILE A 209 -0.22 1.86 4.09
CA ILE A 209 -0.59 0.66 3.35
C ILE A 209 -0.06 0.80 1.91
N LYS A 210 0.87 -0.08 1.52
CA LYS A 210 1.21 -0.32 0.11
C LYS A 210 0.27 -1.41 -0.38
N CYS A 211 -0.65 -1.07 -1.30
CA CYS A 211 -1.53 -2.04 -1.92
C CYS A 211 -1.05 -2.37 -3.32
N ASP A 212 -0.82 -3.64 -3.57
CA ASP A 212 -0.29 -4.15 -4.83
C ASP A 212 -1.38 -4.78 -5.72
N ASP A 213 -1.06 -4.94 -7.03
CA ASP A 213 -1.96 -5.40 -8.10
C ASP A 213 -3.22 -4.52 -8.23
N ILE A 214 -3.12 -3.23 -7.94
CA ILE A 214 -4.28 -2.32 -7.89
C ILE A 214 -4.12 -1.06 -8.74
N CYS A 215 -2.91 -0.48 -8.82
CA CYS A 215 -2.66 0.75 -9.57
C CYS A 215 -2.70 0.51 -11.07
N ASN A 216 -2.05 -0.56 -11.52
CA ASN A 216 -2.09 -1.06 -12.88
C ASN A 216 -2.12 -2.59 -12.82
N THR A 217 -3.26 -3.17 -13.16
CA THR A 217 -3.42 -4.62 -13.17
C THR A 217 -2.98 -5.18 -14.52
N ASN A 218 -1.91 -5.95 -14.54
CA ASN A 218 -1.44 -6.63 -15.75
C ASN A 218 -2.35 -7.80 -16.19
N LEU A 219 -3.47 -8.01 -15.51
CA LEU A 219 -4.40 -9.10 -15.83
C LEU A 219 -5.11 -8.84 -17.16
N TYR A 220 -5.54 -7.60 -17.37
CA TYR A 220 -6.21 -7.17 -18.58
C TYR A 220 -5.39 -6.09 -19.27
N VAL A 221 -4.60 -6.45 -20.27
CA VAL A 221 -3.79 -5.48 -21.05
C VAL A 221 -4.65 -4.37 -21.67
N GLU A 222 -5.90 -4.73 -22.04
CA GLU A 222 -6.87 -3.79 -22.61
C GLU A 222 -7.57 -2.94 -21.53
N HIS A 223 -7.53 -3.38 -20.27
CA HIS A 223 -8.15 -2.70 -19.12
C HIS A 223 -7.22 -2.70 -17.89
N PRO A 224 -6.07 -2.04 -17.97
CA PRO A 224 -5.09 -2.05 -16.89
C PRO A 224 -5.57 -1.36 -15.60
N TYR A 225 -6.72 -0.72 -15.65
CA TYR A 225 -7.37 -0.03 -14.52
C TYR A 225 -8.61 -0.76 -14.00
N SER A 226 -8.63 -2.07 -14.10
CA SER A 226 -9.78 -2.91 -13.74
C SER A 226 -10.11 -2.91 -12.25
N ALA A 227 -9.17 -2.55 -11.38
CA ALA A 227 -9.33 -2.52 -9.92
C ALA A 227 -9.70 -1.14 -9.35
N ALA A 228 -10.15 -0.18 -10.16
CA ALA A 228 -10.49 1.17 -9.71
C ALA A 228 -11.48 1.19 -8.53
N HIS A 229 -12.51 0.33 -8.57
CA HIS A 229 -13.51 0.21 -7.51
C HIS A 229 -12.90 -0.30 -6.17
N GLU A 230 -11.85 -1.12 -6.23
CA GLU A 230 -11.16 -1.60 -5.03
C GLU A 230 -10.31 -0.48 -4.39
N ILE A 231 -9.78 0.45 -5.19
CA ILE A 231 -9.12 1.67 -4.68
C ILE A 231 -10.14 2.52 -3.89
N GLU A 232 -11.35 2.70 -4.44
CA GLU A 232 -12.42 3.45 -3.78
C GLU A 232 -12.84 2.78 -2.47
N MET A 233 -13.04 1.46 -2.47
CA MET A 233 -13.41 0.70 -1.27
C MET A 233 -12.33 0.78 -0.18
N LEU A 234 -11.05 0.69 -0.54
CA LEU A 234 -9.94 0.86 0.41
C LEU A 234 -9.92 2.25 1.03
N GLN A 235 -10.07 3.30 0.21
CA GLN A 235 -10.09 4.66 0.71
C GLN A 235 -11.29 4.91 1.64
N HIS A 236 -12.48 4.42 1.30
CA HIS A 236 -13.65 4.51 2.17
C HIS A 236 -13.42 3.79 3.51
N ALA A 237 -12.79 2.62 3.49
CA ALA A 237 -12.46 1.89 4.70
C ALA A 237 -11.44 2.64 5.57
N ILE A 238 -10.44 3.29 4.95
CA ILE A 238 -9.47 4.15 5.66
C ILE A 238 -10.17 5.33 6.33
N GLU A 239 -11.06 6.02 5.63
CA GLU A 239 -11.84 7.11 6.21
C GLU A 239 -12.69 6.64 7.39
N LYS A 240 -13.37 5.51 7.22
CA LYS A 240 -14.23 4.92 8.24
C LYS A 240 -13.48 4.48 9.49
N CYS A 241 -12.25 4.01 9.37
CA CYS A 241 -11.46 3.57 10.53
C CYS A 241 -11.00 4.72 11.44
N GLY A 242 -11.01 5.96 10.95
CA GLY A 242 -10.68 7.17 11.70
C GLY A 242 -9.20 7.33 12.05
N ARG A 243 -8.30 6.54 11.46
CA ARG A 243 -6.86 6.66 11.60
C ARG A 243 -6.25 7.26 10.33
N ASP A 244 -5.28 8.17 10.49
CA ASP A 244 -4.50 8.71 9.38
C ASP A 244 -3.60 7.61 8.80
N ILE A 245 -4.03 6.99 7.70
CA ILE A 245 -3.29 5.96 6.98
C ILE A 245 -2.98 6.46 5.57
N VAL A 246 -1.73 6.37 5.18
CA VAL A 246 -1.28 6.63 3.80
C VAL A 246 -1.63 5.44 2.93
N LEU A 247 -2.35 5.67 1.83
CA LEU A 247 -2.60 4.66 0.81
C LEU A 247 -1.66 4.86 -0.38
N SER A 248 -0.79 3.89 -0.60
CA SER A 248 0.14 3.82 -1.73
C SER A 248 -0.25 2.69 -2.66
N LEU A 249 -0.34 2.97 -3.96
CA LEU A 249 -0.81 2.03 -4.98
C LEU A 249 0.33 1.54 -5.87
N SER A 250 0.43 0.23 -6.05
CA SER A 250 1.37 -0.43 -6.96
C SER A 250 0.74 -1.64 -7.68
N PRO A 251 1.43 -2.26 -8.67
CA PRO A 251 2.54 -1.73 -9.40
C PRO A 251 2.10 -0.64 -10.40
N GLY A 252 3.08 0.06 -10.99
CA GLY A 252 2.85 0.98 -12.10
C GLY A 252 3.03 0.31 -13.47
N PRO A 253 3.13 1.12 -14.52
CA PRO A 253 2.95 2.57 -14.49
C PRO A 253 1.48 2.99 -14.37
N ALA A 254 1.20 3.96 -13.52
CA ALA A 254 -0.12 4.56 -13.41
C ALA A 254 -0.54 5.24 -14.73
N LEU A 255 -1.84 5.26 -14.99
CA LEU A 255 -2.40 5.86 -16.19
C LEU A 255 -2.62 7.36 -15.97
N ILE A 256 -1.97 8.21 -16.76
CA ILE A 256 -2.05 9.67 -16.58
C ILE A 256 -3.49 10.19 -16.76
N GLU A 257 -4.27 9.60 -17.64
CA GLU A 257 -5.68 9.96 -17.84
C GLU A 257 -6.59 9.61 -16.65
N LYS A 258 -6.06 8.84 -15.68
CA LYS A 258 -6.73 8.50 -14.43
C LYS A 258 -6.16 9.28 -13.22
N ALA A 259 -5.28 10.25 -13.44
CA ALA A 259 -4.67 11.04 -12.39
C ALA A 259 -5.69 11.61 -11.38
N TRP A 260 -6.82 12.12 -11.89
CA TRP A 260 -7.91 12.64 -11.05
C TRP A 260 -8.45 11.63 -10.04
N HIS A 261 -8.48 10.34 -10.39
CA HIS A 261 -8.95 9.27 -9.53
C HIS A 261 -7.93 8.94 -8.44
N TYR A 262 -6.65 8.79 -8.82
CA TYR A 262 -5.57 8.61 -7.86
C TYR A 262 -5.50 9.79 -6.86
N GLU A 263 -5.59 11.03 -7.36
CA GLU A 263 -5.61 12.24 -6.53
C GLU A 263 -6.80 12.28 -5.55
N THR A 264 -7.91 11.64 -5.91
CA THR A 264 -9.10 11.57 -5.06
C THR A 264 -8.99 10.50 -3.99
N TYR A 265 -8.56 9.29 -4.37
CA TYR A 265 -8.69 8.10 -3.53
C TYR A 265 -7.38 7.53 -2.99
N ALA A 266 -6.21 8.04 -3.40
CA ALA A 266 -4.93 7.56 -2.92
C ALA A 266 -3.99 8.71 -2.54
N ASN A 267 -2.93 8.40 -1.78
CA ASN A 267 -1.89 9.36 -1.43
C ASN A 267 -0.67 9.23 -2.34
N MET A 268 -0.38 8.01 -2.79
CA MET A 268 0.72 7.69 -3.68
C MET A 268 0.27 6.72 -4.75
N TRP A 269 0.91 6.78 -5.91
CA TRP A 269 0.70 5.82 -7.00
C TRP A 269 1.97 5.68 -7.82
N ARG A 270 2.36 4.47 -8.11
CA ARG A 270 3.57 4.14 -8.87
C ARG A 270 3.47 4.63 -10.31
N ILE A 271 4.40 5.46 -10.73
CA ILE A 271 4.48 5.97 -12.12
C ILE A 271 5.38 5.11 -13.01
N THR A 272 5.93 4.04 -12.45
CA THR A 272 6.77 3.05 -13.13
C THR A 272 6.37 1.66 -12.72
N ASP A 273 6.78 0.65 -13.49
CA ASP A 273 6.89 -0.73 -13.04
C ASP A 273 8.06 -0.84 -12.04
N ASP A 274 8.42 -2.04 -11.60
CA ASP A 274 9.50 -2.22 -10.62
C ASP A 274 10.78 -1.54 -11.12
N PHE A 275 11.34 -0.69 -10.25
CA PHE A 275 12.55 0.04 -10.55
C PHE A 275 13.77 -0.80 -10.14
N TRP A 276 14.50 -1.24 -11.15
CA TRP A 276 15.78 -1.89 -10.96
C TRP A 276 16.92 -0.93 -11.28
N ASP A 277 18.05 -1.11 -10.63
CA ASP A 277 19.22 -0.25 -10.73
C ASP A 277 19.93 -0.39 -12.09
N THR A 278 19.29 0.17 -13.11
CA THR A 278 19.83 0.29 -14.47
C THR A 278 19.77 1.74 -14.93
N TRP A 279 20.71 2.12 -15.77
CA TRP A 279 20.79 3.47 -16.30
C TRP A 279 19.57 3.86 -17.14
N GLU A 280 19.04 2.93 -17.90
CA GLU A 280 17.86 3.11 -18.74
C GLU A 280 16.62 3.43 -17.91
N LEU A 281 16.39 2.70 -16.83
CA LEU A 281 15.26 2.96 -15.93
C LEU A 281 15.42 4.29 -15.21
N LEU A 282 16.63 4.62 -14.76
CA LEU A 282 16.90 5.90 -14.12
C LEU A 282 16.64 7.06 -15.10
N TYR A 283 17.09 6.95 -16.34
CA TYR A 283 16.86 7.97 -17.37
C TYR A 283 15.37 8.12 -17.72
N ASP A 284 14.65 7.01 -17.88
CA ASP A 284 13.21 7.03 -18.16
C ASP A 284 12.41 7.62 -17.00
N MET A 285 12.89 7.48 -15.77
CA MET A 285 12.24 8.05 -14.60
C MET A 285 12.13 9.58 -14.64
N PHE A 286 13.15 10.28 -15.16
CA PHE A 286 13.06 11.72 -15.35
C PHE A 286 11.92 12.12 -16.30
N ARG A 287 11.72 11.35 -17.39
CA ARG A 287 10.62 11.58 -18.33
C ARG A 287 9.27 11.33 -17.69
N ARG A 288 9.16 10.30 -16.84
CA ARG A 288 7.94 10.00 -16.07
C ARG A 288 7.65 11.09 -15.06
N CYS A 289 8.65 11.56 -14.33
CA CYS A 289 8.50 12.70 -13.40
C CYS A 289 8.04 13.98 -14.13
N GLU A 290 8.57 14.25 -15.31
CA GLU A 290 8.11 15.38 -16.14
C GLU A 290 6.63 15.24 -16.51
N LEU A 291 6.18 14.05 -16.92
CA LEU A 291 4.79 13.77 -17.24
C LEU A 291 3.85 14.01 -16.05
N TRP A 292 4.28 13.60 -14.85
CA TRP A 292 3.46 13.65 -13.64
C TRP A 292 3.65 14.93 -12.79
N GLN A 293 4.51 15.88 -13.18
CA GLN A 293 4.87 17.05 -12.37
C GLN A 293 3.68 17.91 -11.92
N ASN A 294 2.61 17.96 -12.72
CA ASN A 294 1.41 18.74 -12.41
C ASN A 294 0.42 18.02 -11.47
N HIS A 295 0.69 16.78 -11.10
CA HIS A 295 -0.13 15.94 -10.26
C HIS A 295 0.45 15.77 -8.84
N VAL A 296 1.47 16.57 -8.51
CA VAL A 296 2.07 16.63 -7.17
C VAL A 296 1.35 17.68 -6.34
N GLY A 297 0.90 17.29 -5.16
CA GLY A 297 0.20 18.22 -4.26
C GLY A 297 0.11 17.71 -2.83
N CYS A 298 -0.58 18.45 -1.98
CA CYS A 298 -0.80 18.07 -0.60
C CYS A 298 -1.61 16.76 -0.52
N GLY A 299 -0.96 15.68 -0.05
CA GLY A 299 -1.55 14.34 0.03
C GLY A 299 -1.61 13.60 -1.32
N SER A 300 -0.87 14.03 -2.34
CA SER A 300 -0.86 13.43 -3.67
C SER A 300 0.56 13.38 -4.22
N PHE A 301 1.14 12.18 -4.32
CA PHE A 301 2.54 12.00 -4.69
C PHE A 301 2.69 10.87 -5.71
N PRO A 302 3.04 11.22 -6.97
CA PRO A 302 3.56 10.25 -7.93
C PRO A 302 4.81 9.57 -7.36
N ASP A 303 4.84 8.23 -7.42
CA ASP A 303 5.85 7.41 -6.78
C ASP A 303 6.82 6.81 -7.80
N CYS A 304 8.10 7.07 -7.62
CA CYS A 304 9.18 6.58 -8.47
C CYS A 304 9.67 5.19 -8.09
N ASP A 305 8.93 4.47 -7.24
CA ASP A 305 9.33 3.19 -6.64
C ASP A 305 10.48 3.32 -5.63
N MET A 306 11.16 2.25 -5.38
CA MET A 306 12.23 2.12 -4.40
C MET A 306 13.59 2.14 -5.12
N PRO A 307 14.12 3.30 -5.51
CA PRO A 307 15.43 3.36 -6.15
C PRO A 307 16.49 2.93 -5.14
N VAL A 308 17.08 1.77 -5.36
CA VAL A 308 18.20 1.26 -4.57
C VAL A 308 19.49 1.66 -5.23
N SER A 309 20.21 2.60 -4.62
CA SER A 309 21.60 2.82 -4.99
C SER A 309 22.48 1.85 -4.20
N TYR A 310 22.88 0.76 -4.82
CA TYR A 310 23.89 -0.11 -4.24
C TYR A 310 25.23 0.60 -4.16
N THR A 311 25.96 0.36 -3.09
CA THR A 311 27.28 0.96 -2.89
C THR A 311 28.32 0.54 -3.95
N HIS A 312 28.04 -0.47 -4.73
CA HIS A 312 28.88 -0.90 -5.86
C HIS A 312 28.52 -0.27 -7.20
N LEU A 313 27.33 0.31 -7.32
CA LEU A 313 26.97 1.16 -8.46
C LEU A 313 27.43 2.58 -8.13
N ARG A 314 28.65 2.85 -8.50
CA ARG A 314 29.26 4.13 -8.20
C ARG A 314 28.95 5.12 -9.31
N ALA A 315 28.70 6.35 -8.93
CA ALA A 315 28.37 7.45 -9.84
C ALA A 315 29.49 7.79 -10.86
N HIS A 316 30.59 7.04 -10.87
CA HIS A 316 31.67 7.26 -11.82
C HIS A 316 31.80 6.09 -12.83
N GLU A 317 30.94 5.13 -12.77
CA GLU A 317 30.75 4.14 -13.81
C GLU A 317 29.61 4.58 -14.73
#